data_41e41fa548da14546fbe913be66ed4f2
#
_entry.id   41e41fa548da14546fbe913be66ed4f2
#
_cell.length_a   1.000
_cell.length_b   1.000
_cell.length_c   1.000
_cell.angle_alpha   90.00
_cell.angle_beta   90.00
_cell.angle_gamma   90.00
#
_symmetry.space_group_name_H-M   'P 1'
#
loop_
_entity.id
_entity.type
_entity.pdbx_description
1 polymer ?
#
loop_
_entity_poly.entity_id
_entity_poly.type
_entity_poly.pdbx_seq_one_letter_code
_entity_poly.pdbx_strand_id
1 'polypeptide(L)'
;MQKKNLKDDLTILVCSCDAYADLWNPFFTLFKKYWPFRDVPIILNTESKNFSFDGLDIKCIHSPSEKRYGKRMLNALSNIKTKYVLLLLDDFFLRKPVSEENIFQIINWMKSDKNIAYFSCEPSPTYASYEVNKYPGFKRVPPASDYTLNMQAAIWQTKILKEFWRPSATPWEWETIYNPLILKHPEHKFYCPIHSKDSFLDYGHYAYGDIWGVYRGKWVTEDVDPLFKKENIEVDYSIRGIYPEKMVFKNESVDTISSVSSIYAETHLGNSSVKSLGDIFARLKKFCEIRSFLELPFYIGYEVHRIIKTILKKSMLDNYFTYILKKERKRFLSSNK
;
A
#
# COMPACT_ATOMS: atom_id res chain seq x y z
N MET A 1 23.02 -23.92 15.02
CA MET A 1 22.06 -23.21 14.13
C MET A 1 22.67 -21.86 13.80
N GLN A 2 22.96 -21.58 12.52
CA GLN A 2 23.39 -20.22 12.13
C GLN A 2 22.25 -19.25 12.49
N LYS A 3 22.60 -18.18 13.20
CA LYS A 3 21.66 -17.11 13.54
C LYS A 3 21.19 -16.51 12.22
N LYS A 4 19.94 -16.75 11.85
CA LYS A 4 19.34 -16.17 10.63
C LYS A 4 19.39 -14.67 10.80
N ASN A 5 20.02 -13.96 9.86
CA ASN A 5 20.19 -12.49 9.92
C ASN A 5 19.44 -11.85 8.77
N LEU A 6 18.44 -11.02 9.09
CA LEU A 6 17.62 -10.33 8.08
C LEU A 6 18.29 -9.09 7.50
N LYS A 7 19.30 -8.52 8.16
CA LYS A 7 19.91 -7.24 7.75
C LYS A 7 20.54 -7.24 6.36
N ASP A 8 21.00 -8.41 5.90
CA ASP A 8 21.63 -8.55 4.58
C ASP A 8 20.58 -8.73 3.46
N ASP A 9 19.37 -9.15 3.82
CA ASP A 9 18.29 -9.45 2.88
C ASP A 9 17.22 -8.35 2.81
N LEU A 10 16.94 -7.67 3.92
CA LEU A 10 15.78 -6.79 4.11
C LEU A 10 16.19 -5.39 4.57
N THR A 11 15.57 -4.39 3.99
CA THR A 11 15.53 -3.00 4.52
C THR A 11 14.09 -2.63 4.80
N ILE A 12 13.84 -1.88 5.86
CA ILE A 12 12.53 -1.30 6.15
C ILE A 12 12.51 0.10 5.55
N LEU A 13 11.52 0.38 4.69
CA LEU A 13 11.28 1.71 4.14
C LEU A 13 10.02 2.30 4.76
N VAL A 14 10.18 3.28 5.61
CA VAL A 14 9.08 4.07 6.17
C VAL A 14 8.84 5.27 5.27
N CYS A 15 7.71 5.27 4.59
CA CYS A 15 7.29 6.36 3.72
C CYS A 15 6.64 7.45 4.55
N SER A 16 7.22 8.64 4.53
CA SER A 16 6.79 9.79 5.31
C SER A 16 6.99 11.10 4.56
N CYS A 17 6.75 12.20 5.24
CA CYS A 17 7.07 13.56 4.84
C CYS A 17 7.25 14.44 6.09
N ASP A 18 7.87 15.60 5.92
CA ASP A 18 8.16 16.51 7.03
C ASP A 18 6.91 16.99 7.79
N ALA A 19 5.74 17.03 7.10
CA ALA A 19 4.46 17.38 7.70
C ALA A 19 3.91 16.28 8.63
N TYR A 20 4.48 15.09 8.59
CA TYR A 20 4.10 13.93 9.42
C TYR A 20 5.14 13.66 10.53
N ALA A 21 6.06 14.58 10.78
CA ALA A 21 7.13 14.40 11.76
C ALA A 21 6.63 14.16 13.21
N ASP A 22 5.43 14.62 13.54
CA ASP A 22 4.79 14.36 14.84
C ASP A 22 4.36 12.89 15.03
N LEU A 23 4.25 12.13 13.95
CA LEU A 23 3.97 10.69 14.00
C LEU A 23 5.21 9.85 14.30
N TRP A 24 6.41 10.37 14.01
CA TRP A 24 7.62 9.53 14.03
C TRP A 24 7.94 9.02 15.44
N ASN A 25 7.79 9.85 16.46
CA ASN A 25 8.04 9.41 17.82
C ASN A 25 7.09 8.30 18.29
N PRO A 26 5.76 8.43 18.20
CA PRO A 26 4.84 7.34 18.54
C PRO A 26 5.04 6.11 17.64
N PHE A 27 5.28 6.28 16.34
CA PHE A 27 5.55 5.18 15.43
C PHE A 27 6.79 4.37 15.85
N PHE A 28 7.94 5.03 16.06
CA PHE A 28 9.18 4.33 16.39
C PHE A 28 9.21 3.82 17.84
N THR A 29 8.43 4.40 18.74
CA THR A 29 8.21 3.85 20.09
C THR A 29 7.56 2.47 20.00
N LEU A 30 6.45 2.36 19.26
CA LEU A 30 5.75 1.09 19.05
C LEU A 30 6.57 0.13 18.22
N PHE A 31 7.24 0.64 17.18
CA PHE A 31 8.14 -0.13 16.35
C PHE A 31 9.25 -0.77 17.19
N LYS A 32 9.98 -0.01 17.99
CA LYS A 32 11.03 -0.55 18.88
C LYS A 32 10.49 -1.57 19.86
N LYS A 33 9.27 -1.37 20.39
CA LYS A 33 8.63 -2.28 21.33
C LYS A 33 8.25 -3.61 20.69
N TYR A 34 7.65 -3.57 19.50
CA TYR A 34 7.03 -4.73 18.87
C TYR A 34 7.85 -5.35 17.76
N TRP A 35 8.92 -4.69 17.30
CA TRP A 35 9.83 -5.22 16.30
C TRP A 35 11.06 -5.84 16.95
N PRO A 36 11.22 -7.18 16.91
CA PRO A 36 12.35 -7.84 17.57
C PRO A 36 13.69 -7.70 16.82
N PHE A 37 13.66 -7.30 15.52
CA PHE A 37 14.84 -7.26 14.63
C PHE A 37 15.49 -5.89 14.61
N ARG A 38 16.23 -5.57 15.64
CA ARG A 38 16.86 -4.26 15.78
C ARG A 38 17.98 -3.99 14.78
N ASP A 39 18.51 -5.04 14.15
CA ASP A 39 19.65 -4.95 13.23
C ASP A 39 19.22 -4.72 11.76
N VAL A 40 17.92 -4.71 11.45
CA VAL A 40 17.46 -4.46 10.08
C VAL A 40 17.55 -2.96 9.78
N PRO A 41 18.25 -2.54 8.69
CA PRO A 41 18.36 -1.15 8.33
C PRO A 41 17.01 -0.50 8.09
N ILE A 42 16.80 0.72 8.60
CA ILE A 42 15.58 1.50 8.42
C ILE A 42 15.89 2.72 7.59
N ILE A 43 15.14 2.94 6.53
CA ILE A 43 15.13 4.18 5.77
C ILE A 43 13.84 4.92 6.09
N LEU A 44 13.98 6.17 6.56
CA LEU A 44 12.89 7.12 6.71
C LEU A 44 12.95 8.12 5.56
N ASN A 45 11.93 8.10 4.69
CA ASN A 45 11.84 8.98 3.52
C ASN A 45 11.20 10.31 3.92
N THR A 46 11.98 11.40 3.90
CA THR A 46 11.55 12.74 4.31
C THR A 46 11.89 13.79 3.24
N GLU A 47 11.45 15.03 3.41
CA GLU A 47 11.92 16.13 2.56
C GLU A 47 13.24 16.70 3.06
N SER A 48 13.31 17.11 4.32
CA SER A 48 14.47 17.83 4.88
C SER A 48 14.77 17.50 6.34
N LYS A 49 13.78 17.04 7.11
CA LYS A 49 13.95 16.78 8.54
C LYS A 49 14.77 15.51 8.80
N ASN A 50 15.65 15.61 9.78
CA ASN A 50 16.34 14.46 10.35
C ASN A 50 15.54 13.89 11.52
N PHE A 51 15.69 12.60 11.72
CA PHE A 51 15.16 11.91 12.88
C PHE A 51 16.08 10.76 13.27
N SER A 52 16.22 10.55 14.56
CA SER A 52 16.90 9.40 15.15
C SER A 52 16.10 8.89 16.33
N PHE A 53 16.19 7.60 16.60
CA PHE A 53 15.52 6.97 17.72
C PHE A 53 16.48 6.00 18.41
N ASP A 54 16.62 6.10 19.72
CA ASP A 54 17.56 5.28 20.46
C ASP A 54 17.37 3.78 20.22
N GLY A 55 18.46 3.09 19.90
CA GLY A 55 18.51 1.65 19.64
C GLY A 55 17.93 1.23 18.29
N LEU A 56 17.69 2.15 17.34
CA LEU A 56 17.30 1.85 15.95
C LEU A 56 18.31 2.49 14.97
N ASP A 57 18.67 1.76 13.92
CA ASP A 57 19.53 2.25 12.83
C ASP A 57 18.64 2.91 11.75
N ILE A 58 18.31 4.20 11.96
CA ILE A 58 17.46 4.97 11.06
C ILE A 58 18.31 5.89 10.20
N LYS A 59 18.22 5.74 8.90
CA LYS A 59 18.79 6.64 7.91
C LYS A 59 17.70 7.48 7.25
N CYS A 60 17.71 8.80 7.47
CA CYS A 60 16.85 9.72 6.74
C CYS A 60 17.36 9.91 5.31
N ILE A 61 16.48 9.76 4.32
CA ILE A 61 16.76 10.05 2.91
C ILE A 61 16.00 11.29 2.53
N HIS A 62 16.73 12.34 2.20
CA HIS A 62 16.19 13.67 1.94
C HIS A 62 15.99 13.95 0.46
N SER A 63 14.95 14.69 0.14
CA SER A 63 14.65 15.20 -1.20
C SER A 63 14.10 16.64 -1.10
N PRO A 64 14.89 17.60 -0.60
CA PRO A 64 14.38 18.88 -0.10
C PRO A 64 13.76 19.78 -1.17
N SER A 65 14.19 19.68 -2.42
CA SER A 65 13.65 20.47 -3.53
C SER A 65 12.57 19.74 -4.35
N GLU A 66 12.34 18.47 -4.05
CA GLU A 66 11.45 17.64 -4.86
C GLU A 66 10.07 17.49 -4.21
N LYS A 67 9.10 18.19 -4.77
CA LYS A 67 7.70 18.16 -4.32
C LYS A 67 6.94 16.92 -4.78
N ARG A 68 7.43 16.22 -5.82
CA ARG A 68 6.74 15.05 -6.38
C ARG A 68 7.03 13.81 -5.55
N TYR A 69 5.99 13.24 -4.99
CA TYR A 69 6.10 12.05 -4.14
C TYR A 69 6.83 10.91 -4.85
N GLY A 70 6.49 10.63 -6.12
CA GLY A 70 7.10 9.54 -6.88
C GLY A 70 8.62 9.67 -7.04
N LYS A 71 9.14 10.89 -7.21
CA LYS A 71 10.59 11.11 -7.27
C LYS A 71 11.26 10.90 -5.91
N ARG A 72 10.61 11.32 -4.82
CA ARG A 72 11.12 11.05 -3.47
C ARG A 72 11.20 9.56 -3.20
N MET A 73 10.16 8.81 -3.59
CA MET A 73 10.15 7.35 -3.48
C MET A 73 11.28 6.70 -4.29
N LEU A 74 11.49 7.12 -5.54
CA LEU A 74 12.58 6.59 -6.36
C LEU A 74 13.96 6.92 -5.77
N ASN A 75 14.12 8.11 -5.15
CA ASN A 75 15.33 8.46 -4.43
C ASN A 75 15.53 7.52 -3.22
N ALA A 76 14.52 7.33 -2.38
CA ALA A 76 14.57 6.42 -1.24
C ALA A 76 14.93 4.99 -1.68
N LEU A 77 14.22 4.46 -2.68
CA LEU A 77 14.45 3.12 -3.24
C LEU A 77 15.87 2.97 -3.84
N SER A 78 16.45 4.05 -4.36
CA SER A 78 17.83 4.03 -4.89
C SER A 78 18.89 3.87 -3.80
N ASN A 79 18.56 4.21 -2.57
CA ASN A 79 19.42 4.06 -1.40
C ASN A 79 19.33 2.67 -0.76
N ILE A 80 18.35 1.84 -1.13
CA ILE A 80 18.20 0.47 -0.63
C ILE A 80 19.18 -0.44 -1.35
N LYS A 81 19.98 -1.18 -0.59
CA LYS A 81 20.98 -2.14 -1.11
C LYS A 81 20.51 -3.58 -1.00
N THR A 82 19.58 -3.86 -0.13
CA THR A 82 19.04 -5.20 0.10
C THR A 82 18.11 -5.63 -1.03
N LYS A 83 18.01 -6.94 -1.22
CA LYS A 83 17.16 -7.52 -2.26
C LYS A 83 15.67 -7.35 -2.01
N TYR A 84 15.30 -7.26 -0.73
CA TYR A 84 13.92 -7.10 -0.30
C TYR A 84 13.76 -5.82 0.50
N VAL A 85 12.57 -5.25 0.44
CA VAL A 85 12.18 -4.06 1.20
C VAL A 85 10.79 -4.28 1.81
N LEU A 86 10.67 -4.03 3.10
CA LEU A 86 9.37 -3.90 3.75
C LEU A 86 8.93 -2.44 3.65
N LEU A 87 7.88 -2.20 2.87
CA LEU A 87 7.24 -0.90 2.76
C LEU A 87 6.30 -0.68 3.94
N LEU A 88 6.41 0.46 4.61
CA LEU A 88 5.52 0.89 5.69
C LEU A 88 5.14 2.36 5.50
N LEU A 89 3.98 2.75 6.01
CA LEU A 89 3.63 4.15 6.25
C LEU A 89 3.86 4.50 7.72
N ASP A 90 4.12 5.75 8.02
CA ASP A 90 4.41 6.26 9.36
C ASP A 90 3.19 6.36 10.29
N ASP A 91 2.00 6.09 9.78
CA ASP A 91 0.75 5.95 10.54
C ASP A 91 0.34 4.49 10.81
N PHE A 92 1.18 3.52 10.45
CA PHE A 92 0.98 2.09 10.74
C PHE A 92 1.52 1.73 12.13
N PHE A 93 0.77 2.04 13.16
CA PHE A 93 1.16 1.82 14.55
C PHE A 93 1.07 0.35 14.94
N LEU A 94 2.21 -0.30 15.11
CA LEU A 94 2.26 -1.71 15.53
C LEU A 94 1.56 -1.93 16.87
N ARG A 95 0.76 -3.00 16.96
CA ARG A 95 -0.07 -3.34 18.13
C ARG A 95 0.37 -4.63 18.83
N LYS A 96 1.13 -5.47 18.12
CA LYS A 96 1.63 -6.75 18.59
C LYS A 96 3.04 -7.03 18.09
N PRO A 97 3.77 -7.93 18.76
CA PRO A 97 5.09 -8.35 18.31
C PRO A 97 5.05 -8.91 16.88
N VAL A 98 5.99 -8.46 16.07
CA VAL A 98 6.19 -8.95 14.71
C VAL A 98 6.78 -10.35 14.74
N SER A 99 6.26 -11.24 13.90
CA SER A 99 6.77 -12.61 13.78
C SER A 99 8.01 -12.66 12.87
N GLU A 100 9.16 -12.85 13.48
CA GLU A 100 10.44 -13.08 12.76
C GLU A 100 10.36 -14.28 11.84
N GLU A 101 9.80 -15.35 12.34
CA GLU A 101 9.71 -16.60 11.60
C GLU A 101 8.91 -16.44 10.31
N ASN A 102 7.78 -15.73 10.38
CA ASN A 102 6.95 -15.47 9.20
C ASN A 102 7.69 -14.62 8.16
N ILE A 103 8.44 -13.60 8.59
CA ILE A 103 9.22 -12.77 7.67
C ILE A 103 10.33 -13.59 7.00
N PHE A 104 11.08 -14.41 7.75
CA PHE A 104 12.06 -15.32 7.17
C PHE A 104 11.44 -16.29 6.19
N GLN A 105 10.29 -16.85 6.53
CA GLN A 105 9.58 -17.78 5.66
C GLN A 105 9.20 -17.11 4.33
N ILE A 106 8.64 -15.89 4.39
CA ILE A 106 8.29 -15.09 3.21
C ILE A 106 9.52 -14.82 2.35
N ILE A 107 10.62 -14.37 2.96
CA ILE A 107 11.87 -14.10 2.23
C ILE A 107 12.41 -15.38 1.56
N ASN A 108 12.33 -16.52 2.22
CA ASN A 108 12.74 -17.79 1.62
C ASN A 108 11.86 -18.17 0.43
N TRP A 109 10.55 -17.97 0.50
CA TRP A 109 9.66 -18.17 -0.64
C TRP A 109 10.02 -17.24 -1.81
N MET A 110 10.30 -15.96 -1.53
CA MET A 110 10.73 -15.00 -2.55
C MET A 110 12.12 -15.32 -3.12
N LYS A 111 13.01 -15.96 -2.35
CA LYS A 111 14.30 -16.47 -2.84
C LYS A 111 14.11 -17.66 -3.78
N SER A 112 13.12 -18.51 -3.53
CA SER A 112 12.84 -19.70 -4.33
C SER A 112 12.13 -19.40 -5.65
N ASP A 113 11.42 -18.28 -5.75
CA ASP A 113 10.70 -17.86 -6.96
C ASP A 113 10.93 -16.37 -7.22
N LYS A 114 11.80 -16.08 -8.18
CA LYS A 114 12.21 -14.71 -8.54
C LYS A 114 11.08 -13.87 -9.16
N ASN A 115 9.97 -14.51 -9.52
CA ASN A 115 8.82 -13.81 -10.09
C ASN A 115 7.86 -13.30 -9.01
N ILE A 116 8.07 -13.63 -7.74
CA ILE A 116 7.24 -13.08 -6.66
C ILE A 116 7.63 -11.61 -6.45
N ALA A 117 6.70 -10.73 -6.76
CA ALA A 117 6.89 -9.28 -6.59
C ALA A 117 6.76 -8.88 -5.12
N TYR A 118 5.68 -9.32 -4.46
CA TYR A 118 5.49 -9.07 -3.04
C TYR A 118 4.64 -10.13 -2.32
N PHE A 119 4.77 -10.10 -1.00
CA PHE A 119 3.78 -10.57 -0.04
C PHE A 119 3.22 -9.38 0.73
N SER A 120 1.93 -9.09 0.58
CA SER A 120 1.22 -8.06 1.34
C SER A 120 1.01 -8.51 2.78
N CYS A 121 0.95 -7.56 3.69
CA CYS A 121 0.53 -7.76 5.07
C CYS A 121 -1.00 -7.80 5.20
N GLU A 122 -1.73 -7.15 4.27
CA GLU A 122 -3.17 -7.03 4.30
C GLU A 122 -3.86 -8.05 3.39
N PRO A 123 -4.95 -8.68 3.85
CA PRO A 123 -5.86 -9.41 2.98
C PRO A 123 -6.41 -8.45 1.93
N SER A 124 -6.41 -8.84 0.66
CA SER A 124 -7.02 -8.01 -0.38
C SER A 124 -8.55 -8.13 -0.30
N PRO A 125 -9.25 -7.00 -0.15
CA PRO A 125 -10.70 -7.01 0.01
C PRO A 125 -11.46 -7.25 -1.28
N THR A 126 -10.84 -7.00 -2.42
CA THR A 126 -11.57 -6.81 -3.68
C THR A 126 -11.61 -8.03 -4.56
N TYR A 127 -10.99 -9.18 -4.18
CA TYR A 127 -10.73 -10.22 -5.17
C TYR A 127 -11.12 -11.61 -4.78
N ALA A 128 -11.81 -12.26 -5.72
CA ALA A 128 -11.78 -13.69 -5.86
C ALA A 128 -10.33 -14.15 -6.12
N SER A 129 -9.54 -14.15 -5.07
CA SER A 129 -8.17 -14.64 -5.06
C SER A 129 -8.18 -16.15 -5.21
N TYR A 130 -7.17 -16.64 -5.91
CA TYR A 130 -6.97 -18.07 -6.00
C TYR A 130 -6.24 -18.53 -4.74
N GLU A 131 -6.83 -19.49 -4.04
CA GLU A 131 -6.08 -20.26 -3.06
C GLU A 131 -5.01 -21.04 -3.80
N VAL A 132 -3.76 -20.70 -3.57
CA VAL A 132 -2.63 -21.48 -4.02
C VAL A 132 -2.04 -22.10 -2.78
N ASN A 133 -2.26 -23.39 -2.58
CA ASN A 133 -1.75 -24.16 -1.42
C ASN A 133 -0.21 -24.19 -1.33
N LYS A 134 0.48 -23.43 -2.17
CA LYS A 134 1.95 -23.38 -2.22
C LYS A 134 2.55 -22.59 -1.07
N TYR A 135 1.86 -21.54 -0.60
CA TYR A 135 2.34 -20.67 0.48
C TYR A 135 1.28 -20.62 1.58
N PRO A 136 1.44 -21.41 2.64
CA PRO A 136 0.48 -21.50 3.74
C PRO A 136 0.07 -20.12 4.28
N GLY A 137 -1.23 -19.88 4.42
CA GLY A 137 -1.78 -18.61 4.90
C GLY A 137 -1.89 -17.51 3.83
N PHE A 138 -1.40 -17.75 2.59
CA PHE A 138 -1.41 -16.75 1.53
C PHE A 138 -2.13 -17.23 0.28
N LYS A 139 -2.76 -16.30 -0.40
CA LYS A 139 -3.46 -16.47 -1.67
C LYS A 139 -2.86 -15.56 -2.73
N ARG A 140 -2.93 -15.97 -3.99
CA ARG A 140 -2.43 -15.17 -5.10
C ARG A 140 -3.43 -14.09 -5.49
N VAL A 141 -2.94 -12.86 -5.62
CA VAL A 141 -3.70 -11.73 -6.17
C VAL A 141 -3.73 -11.86 -7.69
N PRO A 142 -4.92 -11.85 -8.34
CA PRO A 142 -5.02 -11.93 -9.79
C PRO A 142 -4.39 -10.68 -10.46
N PRO A 143 -3.70 -10.83 -11.61
CA PRO A 143 -2.98 -9.72 -12.24
C PRO A 143 -3.85 -8.52 -12.65
N ALA A 144 -5.12 -8.74 -12.93
CA ALA A 144 -6.06 -7.68 -13.34
C ALA A 144 -6.81 -7.02 -12.17
N SER A 145 -6.38 -7.29 -10.96
CA SER A 145 -7.05 -6.77 -9.77
C SER A 145 -6.76 -5.30 -9.54
N ASP A 146 -7.79 -4.54 -9.15
CA ASP A 146 -7.62 -3.16 -8.68
C ASP A 146 -6.72 -3.18 -7.43
N TYR A 147 -5.99 -2.14 -7.17
CA TYR A 147 -5.13 -2.00 -5.98
C TYR A 147 -4.12 -3.14 -5.77
N THR A 148 -3.72 -3.87 -6.83
CA THR A 148 -2.57 -4.78 -6.72
C THR A 148 -1.31 -3.99 -6.41
N LEU A 149 -1.12 -2.81 -7.03
CA LEU A 149 -0.20 -1.80 -6.54
C LEU A 149 -0.91 -1.00 -5.46
N ASN A 150 -0.43 -1.06 -4.22
CA ASN A 150 -0.99 -0.33 -3.09
C ASN A 150 0.10 0.04 -2.08
N MET A 151 -0.19 1.03 -1.25
CA MET A 151 0.73 1.53 -0.22
C MET A 151 0.64 0.76 1.11
N GLN A 152 -0.12 -0.32 1.15
CA GLN A 152 -0.22 -1.15 2.35
C GLN A 152 1.12 -1.83 2.63
N ALA A 153 1.33 -2.20 3.89
CA ALA A 153 2.53 -2.88 4.32
C ALA A 153 2.74 -4.17 3.50
N ALA A 154 3.91 -4.29 2.90
CA ALA A 154 4.25 -5.44 2.07
C ALA A 154 5.76 -5.65 1.99
N ILE A 155 6.20 -6.90 1.95
CA ILE A 155 7.59 -7.26 1.62
C ILE A 155 7.70 -7.39 0.11
N TRP A 156 8.40 -6.45 -0.51
CA TRP A 156 8.63 -6.38 -1.95
C TRP A 156 10.02 -6.88 -2.34
N GLN A 157 10.16 -7.40 -3.56
CA GLN A 157 11.47 -7.33 -4.20
C GLN A 157 11.76 -5.87 -4.56
N THR A 158 12.87 -5.34 -4.03
CA THR A 158 13.27 -3.93 -4.21
C THR A 158 13.34 -3.53 -5.67
N LYS A 159 13.89 -4.39 -6.54
CA LYS A 159 14.00 -4.15 -7.97
C LYS A 159 12.61 -4.00 -8.61
N ILE A 160 11.67 -4.88 -8.29
CA ILE A 160 10.33 -4.89 -8.89
C ILE A 160 9.53 -3.68 -8.39
N LEU A 161 9.60 -3.36 -7.10
CA LEU A 161 8.96 -2.15 -6.57
C LEU A 161 9.45 -0.90 -7.30
N LYS A 162 10.76 -0.78 -7.52
CA LYS A 162 11.37 0.34 -8.26
C LYS A 162 10.91 0.39 -9.71
N GLU A 163 10.71 -0.75 -10.35
CA GLU A 163 10.23 -0.87 -11.74
C GLU A 163 8.81 -0.36 -11.92
N PHE A 164 7.93 -0.63 -10.95
CA PHE A 164 6.54 -0.16 -10.99
C PHE A 164 6.37 1.30 -10.58
N TRP A 165 7.33 1.87 -9.86
CA TRP A 165 7.19 3.24 -9.36
C TRP A 165 7.39 4.27 -10.47
N ARG A 166 6.60 5.35 -10.46
CA ARG A 166 6.65 6.41 -11.48
C ARG A 166 7.01 7.76 -10.86
N PRO A 167 7.89 8.56 -11.51
CA PRO A 167 8.38 9.83 -10.97
C PRO A 167 7.27 10.84 -10.65
N SER A 168 6.20 10.82 -11.44
CA SER A 168 5.07 11.75 -11.32
C SER A 168 3.95 11.24 -10.41
N ALA A 169 3.97 9.97 -10.01
CA ALA A 169 2.88 9.35 -9.26
C ALA A 169 2.77 9.91 -7.84
N THR A 170 1.57 10.27 -7.44
CA THR A 170 1.17 10.31 -6.04
C THR A 170 0.86 8.89 -5.56
N PRO A 171 0.79 8.62 -4.23
CA PRO A 171 0.39 7.31 -3.73
C PRO A 171 -0.91 6.80 -4.37
N TRP A 172 -1.94 7.62 -4.36
CA TRP A 172 -3.27 7.26 -4.91
C TRP A 172 -3.27 7.01 -6.42
N GLU A 173 -2.48 7.77 -7.18
CA GLU A 173 -2.34 7.54 -8.62
C GLU A 173 -1.57 6.26 -8.90
N TRP A 174 -0.58 5.93 -8.08
CA TRP A 174 0.14 4.68 -8.19
C TRP A 174 -0.78 3.47 -7.98
N GLU A 175 -1.66 3.57 -7.00
CA GLU A 175 -2.65 2.53 -6.70
C GLU A 175 -3.74 2.37 -7.77
N THR A 176 -4.06 3.45 -8.49
CA THR A 176 -5.19 3.49 -9.43
C THR A 176 -4.74 3.62 -10.89
N ILE A 177 -4.17 4.78 -11.27
CA ILE A 177 -3.80 5.08 -12.66
C ILE A 177 -2.69 4.16 -13.15
N TYR A 178 -1.71 3.86 -12.30
CA TYR A 178 -0.56 3.03 -12.65
C TYR A 178 -0.73 1.55 -12.35
N ASN A 179 -1.79 1.14 -11.66
CA ASN A 179 -2.07 -0.26 -11.39
C ASN A 179 -2.09 -1.14 -12.66
N PRO A 180 -2.61 -0.70 -13.82
CA PRO A 180 -2.55 -1.47 -15.07
C PRO A 180 -1.14 -1.77 -15.60
N LEU A 181 -0.08 -1.16 -15.06
CA LEU A 181 1.29 -1.52 -15.41
C LEU A 181 1.59 -3.00 -15.16
N ILE A 182 0.92 -3.61 -14.19
CA ILE A 182 1.06 -5.02 -13.88
C ILE A 182 0.77 -5.90 -15.11
N LEU A 183 -0.15 -5.50 -15.96
CA LEU A 183 -0.51 -6.26 -17.17
C LEU A 183 0.63 -6.33 -18.18
N LYS A 184 1.62 -5.44 -18.10
CA LYS A 184 2.84 -5.47 -18.90
C LYS A 184 3.90 -6.45 -18.37
N HIS A 185 3.70 -6.95 -17.15
CA HIS A 185 4.62 -7.82 -16.44
C HIS A 185 3.88 -9.06 -15.90
N PRO A 186 3.30 -9.88 -16.81
CA PRO A 186 2.46 -11.02 -16.43
C PRO A 186 3.23 -12.12 -15.67
N GLU A 187 4.56 -12.08 -15.74
CA GLU A 187 5.46 -12.98 -15.00
C GLU A 187 5.45 -12.70 -13.49
N HIS A 188 5.13 -11.48 -13.06
CA HIS A 188 5.15 -11.11 -11.66
C HIS A 188 3.96 -11.68 -10.88
N LYS A 189 4.24 -12.11 -9.67
CA LYS A 189 3.29 -12.77 -8.78
C LYS A 189 3.14 -11.95 -7.50
N PHE A 190 1.91 -11.74 -7.10
CA PHE A 190 1.52 -10.94 -5.96
C PHE A 190 0.71 -11.82 -5.00
N TYR A 191 1.01 -11.76 -3.71
CA TYR A 191 0.35 -12.56 -2.71
C TYR A 191 -0.16 -11.70 -1.57
N CYS A 192 -1.31 -12.08 -0.98
CA CYS A 192 -1.85 -11.46 0.22
C CYS A 192 -2.32 -12.54 1.20
N PRO A 193 -2.44 -12.24 2.50
CA PRO A 193 -2.98 -13.19 3.47
C PRO A 193 -4.40 -13.63 3.09
N ILE A 194 -4.74 -14.87 3.43
CA ILE A 194 -6.12 -15.38 3.31
C ILE A 194 -7.01 -14.69 4.33
N HIS A 195 -6.51 -14.60 5.57
CA HIS A 195 -7.19 -13.96 6.70
C HIS A 195 -6.26 -12.97 7.39
N SER A 196 -6.81 -11.97 8.07
CA SER A 196 -6.02 -10.99 8.84
C SER A 196 -5.11 -11.63 9.89
N LYS A 197 -5.49 -12.77 10.46
CA LYS A 197 -4.66 -13.55 11.41
C LYS A 197 -3.40 -14.14 10.78
N ASP A 198 -3.36 -14.28 9.45
CA ASP A 198 -2.22 -14.81 8.69
C ASP A 198 -1.23 -13.69 8.34
N SER A 199 -1.54 -12.44 8.69
CA SER A 199 -0.65 -11.30 8.53
C SER A 199 0.62 -11.46 9.38
N PHE A 200 1.75 -10.99 8.86
CA PHE A 200 3.02 -10.96 9.59
C PHE A 200 3.23 -9.68 10.42
N LEU A 201 2.36 -8.67 10.24
CA LEU A 201 2.28 -7.45 11.04
C LEU A 201 0.86 -7.25 11.57
N ASP A 202 0.73 -6.64 12.74
CA ASP A 202 -0.54 -6.18 13.27
C ASP A 202 -0.42 -4.70 13.64
N TYR A 203 -1.00 -3.84 12.82
CA TYR A 203 -1.10 -2.40 13.05
C TYR A 203 -2.56 -1.91 13.09
N GLY A 204 -3.51 -2.85 13.24
CA GLY A 204 -4.94 -2.56 13.39
C GLY A 204 -5.65 -2.25 12.07
N HIS A 205 -4.94 -2.20 10.97
CA HIS A 205 -5.49 -1.96 9.64
C HIS A 205 -5.91 -3.29 9.02
N TYR A 206 -7.21 -3.52 8.90
CA TYR A 206 -7.77 -4.69 8.25
C TYR A 206 -8.79 -4.23 7.23
N ALA A 207 -8.78 -4.83 6.09
CA ALA A 207 -9.51 -4.41 4.88
C ALA A 207 -11.03 -4.13 5.04
N TYR A 208 -11.61 -4.37 6.21
CA TYR A 208 -13.06 -4.30 6.42
C TYR A 208 -13.50 -3.79 7.81
N GLY A 209 -12.75 -3.03 8.48
CA GLY A 209 -13.11 -2.57 9.83
C GLY A 209 -12.02 -1.69 10.38
N ASP A 210 -11.53 -0.87 9.51
CA ASP A 210 -10.24 -0.26 9.62
C ASP A 210 -10.19 0.80 10.67
N ILE A 211 -9.19 0.64 11.46
CA ILE A 211 -8.79 1.58 12.46
C ILE A 211 -7.57 2.31 11.87
N TRP A 212 -7.74 3.58 11.58
CA TRP A 212 -6.72 4.42 10.98
C TRP A 212 -6.14 5.34 12.04
N GLY A 213 -4.86 5.26 12.29
CA GLY A 213 -4.21 6.18 13.23
C GLY A 213 -4.37 7.63 12.81
N VAL A 214 -4.26 7.87 11.50
CA VAL A 214 -4.44 9.19 10.89
C VAL A 214 -5.33 9.07 9.64
N TYR A 215 -6.34 9.91 9.54
CA TYR A 215 -7.20 9.99 8.38
C TYR A 215 -7.29 11.44 7.87
N ARG A 216 -7.06 11.63 6.57
CA ARG A 216 -7.01 12.96 5.94
C ARG A 216 -6.12 13.96 6.68
N GLY A 217 -4.98 13.47 7.18
CA GLY A 217 -3.99 14.27 7.90
C GLY A 217 -4.36 14.60 9.34
N LYS A 218 -5.44 14.07 9.89
CA LYS A 218 -5.91 14.29 11.26
C LYS A 218 -5.91 13.01 12.06
N TRP A 219 -5.68 13.12 13.38
CA TRP A 219 -5.71 11.98 14.29
C TRP A 219 -7.10 11.37 14.41
N VAL A 220 -7.20 10.05 14.37
CA VAL A 220 -8.39 9.30 14.72
C VAL A 220 -8.21 8.79 16.15
N THR A 221 -8.58 9.63 17.12
CA THR A 221 -8.31 9.35 18.54
C THR A 221 -9.03 8.11 19.06
N GLU A 222 -10.19 7.77 18.51
CA GLU A 222 -10.90 6.53 18.86
C GLU A 222 -10.04 5.28 18.62
N ASP A 223 -9.13 5.35 17.65
CA ASP A 223 -8.19 4.28 17.33
C ASP A 223 -6.90 4.34 18.15
N VAL A 224 -6.25 5.49 18.14
CA VAL A 224 -4.90 5.58 18.71
C VAL A 224 -4.89 5.73 20.23
N ASP A 225 -5.90 6.38 20.84
CA ASP A 225 -5.94 6.62 22.29
C ASP A 225 -5.85 5.34 23.13
N PRO A 226 -6.60 4.27 22.85
CA PRO A 226 -6.48 3.04 23.61
C PRO A 226 -5.07 2.44 23.54
N LEU A 227 -4.45 2.51 22.35
CA LEU A 227 -3.09 2.02 22.14
C LEU A 227 -2.07 2.91 22.84
N PHE A 228 -2.14 4.23 22.66
CA PHE A 228 -1.18 5.17 23.23
C PHE A 228 -1.25 5.22 24.76
N LYS A 229 -2.45 5.16 25.35
CA LYS A 229 -2.63 5.03 26.80
C LYS A 229 -2.02 3.74 27.34
N LYS A 230 -2.29 2.62 26.68
CA LYS A 230 -1.70 1.32 27.07
C LYS A 230 -0.17 1.35 27.02
N GLU A 231 0.40 2.07 26.07
CA GLU A 231 1.84 2.09 25.81
C GLU A 231 2.56 3.30 26.45
N ASN A 232 1.83 4.14 27.21
CA ASN A 232 2.32 5.37 27.81
C ASN A 232 2.97 6.33 26.78
N ILE A 233 2.32 6.48 25.63
CA ILE A 233 2.74 7.39 24.57
C ILE A 233 1.92 8.68 24.68
N GLU A 234 2.63 9.81 24.81
CA GLU A 234 2.04 11.13 24.80
C GLU A 234 2.16 11.76 23.42
N VAL A 235 1.09 12.33 22.91
CA VAL A 235 1.00 12.98 21.62
C VAL A 235 0.29 14.31 21.74
N ASP A 236 0.83 15.34 21.10
CA ASP A 236 0.16 16.63 20.95
C ASP A 236 -0.80 16.59 19.75
N TYR A 237 -2.06 16.31 20.03
CA TYR A 237 -3.12 16.28 19.02
C TYR A 237 -3.40 17.66 18.37
N SER A 238 -2.93 18.76 18.94
CA SER A 238 -3.16 20.10 18.40
C SER A 238 -2.38 20.35 17.10
N ILE A 239 -1.25 19.66 16.88
CA ILE A 239 -0.38 19.82 15.71
C ILE A 239 -1.11 19.56 14.41
N ARG A 240 -1.91 18.49 14.33
CA ARG A 240 -2.69 18.13 13.12
C ARG A 240 -4.19 18.16 13.34
N GLY A 241 -4.65 18.29 14.58
CA GLY A 241 -6.04 18.24 14.97
C GLY A 241 -6.61 16.82 14.95
N ILE A 242 -7.84 16.72 15.44
CA ILE A 242 -8.58 15.45 15.55
C ILE A 242 -9.60 15.37 14.41
N TYR A 243 -9.76 14.19 13.84
CA TYR A 243 -10.81 13.91 12.85
C TYR A 243 -12.18 13.98 13.50
N PRO A 244 -13.11 14.83 13.01
CA PRO A 244 -14.32 15.19 13.77
C PRO A 244 -15.45 14.15 13.71
N GLU A 245 -15.36 13.21 12.78
CA GLU A 245 -16.42 12.23 12.53
C GLU A 245 -16.10 10.90 13.21
N LYS A 246 -17.10 10.28 13.84
CA LYS A 246 -16.97 8.87 14.21
C LYS A 246 -16.79 8.04 12.96
N MET A 247 -15.65 7.36 12.86
CA MET A 247 -15.40 6.40 11.80
C MET A 247 -16.26 5.15 12.06
N VAL A 248 -17.53 5.21 11.70
CA VAL A 248 -18.44 4.05 11.76
C VAL A 248 -18.16 3.22 10.52
N PHE A 249 -17.21 2.31 10.61
CA PHE A 249 -17.09 1.24 9.63
C PHE A 249 -18.18 0.21 9.94
N LYS A 250 -19.21 0.20 9.12
CA LYS A 250 -20.20 -0.87 9.21
C LYS A 250 -19.50 -2.18 8.87
N ASN A 251 -19.54 -3.15 9.77
CA ASN A 251 -19.26 -4.55 9.48
C ASN A 251 -20.35 -5.05 8.51
N GLU A 252 -20.22 -4.67 7.25
CA GLU A 252 -21.09 -5.14 6.21
C GLU A 252 -20.48 -6.44 5.66
N SER A 253 -21.33 -7.47 5.59
CA SER A 253 -21.01 -8.77 5.02
C SER A 253 -20.44 -8.65 3.59
N VAL A 254 -19.73 -9.67 3.16
CA VAL A 254 -19.00 -9.79 1.86
C VAL A 254 -19.81 -9.34 0.63
N ASP A 255 -21.13 -9.24 0.72
CA ASP A 255 -22.01 -8.79 -0.36
C ASP A 255 -22.01 -7.27 -0.62
N THR A 256 -21.39 -6.47 0.27
CA THR A 256 -21.36 -5.00 0.16
C THR A 256 -20.01 -4.46 -0.38
N ILE A 257 -19.13 -5.32 -0.87
CA ILE A 257 -17.78 -4.97 -1.40
C ILE A 257 -17.85 -3.90 -2.52
N SER A 258 -18.95 -3.88 -3.27
CA SER A 258 -19.16 -2.90 -4.33
C SER A 258 -19.33 -1.46 -3.83
N SER A 259 -19.73 -1.26 -2.56
CA SER A 259 -19.92 0.07 -1.96
C SER A 259 -18.64 0.66 -1.38
N VAL A 260 -17.75 -0.17 -0.84
CA VAL A 260 -16.48 0.30 -0.26
C VAL A 260 -15.53 0.81 -1.32
N SER A 261 -15.43 0.13 -2.48
CA SER A 261 -14.61 0.64 -3.60
C SER A 261 -15.13 1.96 -4.16
N SER A 262 -16.45 2.22 -4.10
CA SER A 262 -17.04 3.50 -4.49
C SER A 262 -16.75 4.59 -3.45
N ILE A 263 -16.79 4.28 -2.17
CA ILE A 263 -16.48 5.23 -1.08
C ILE A 263 -15.00 5.61 -1.12
N TYR A 264 -14.09 4.66 -1.35
CA TYR A 264 -12.66 4.95 -1.51
C TYR A 264 -12.38 5.83 -2.74
N ALA A 265 -13.00 5.53 -3.87
CA ALA A 265 -12.89 6.34 -5.08
C ALA A 265 -13.52 7.73 -4.90
N GLU A 266 -14.67 7.81 -4.22
CA GLU A 266 -15.36 9.08 -3.95
C GLU A 266 -14.61 9.97 -2.97
N THR A 267 -13.97 9.40 -1.94
CA THR A 267 -13.30 10.20 -0.90
C THR A 267 -11.90 10.69 -1.32
N HIS A 268 -11.18 9.95 -2.16
CA HIS A 268 -9.79 10.28 -2.50
C HIS A 268 -9.62 10.94 -3.88
N LEU A 269 -10.55 10.75 -4.80
CA LEU A 269 -10.52 11.39 -6.11
C LEU A 269 -11.35 12.68 -6.19
N GLY A 270 -11.93 13.12 -5.04
CA GLY A 270 -12.91 14.20 -5.00
C GLY A 270 -14.16 13.82 -5.81
N ASN A 271 -15.33 14.15 -5.29
CA ASN A 271 -16.66 13.91 -5.89
C ASN A 271 -16.81 14.57 -7.26
N SER A 272 -15.94 14.25 -8.21
CA SER A 272 -15.96 14.78 -9.55
C SER A 272 -16.52 13.73 -10.51
N SER A 273 -17.84 13.52 -10.42
CA SER A 273 -18.56 13.03 -11.58
C SER A 273 -18.10 13.82 -12.80
N VAL A 274 -17.74 13.13 -13.88
CA VAL A 274 -17.48 13.79 -15.16
C VAL A 274 -18.80 14.42 -15.57
N LYS A 275 -18.94 15.72 -15.34
CA LYS A 275 -20.15 16.47 -15.68
C LYS A 275 -20.18 16.88 -17.14
N SER A 276 -19.01 16.95 -17.78
CA SER A 276 -18.90 17.36 -19.18
C SER A 276 -17.62 16.83 -19.84
N LEU A 277 -17.59 16.79 -21.18
CA LEU A 277 -16.36 16.55 -21.96
C LEU A 277 -15.30 17.62 -21.66
N GLY A 278 -15.72 18.84 -21.33
CA GLY A 278 -14.82 19.93 -20.93
C GLY A 278 -13.98 19.59 -19.69
N ASP A 279 -14.56 18.89 -18.71
CA ASP A 279 -13.82 18.47 -17.51
C ASP A 279 -12.72 17.45 -17.85
N ILE A 280 -12.99 16.58 -18.82
CA ILE A 280 -12.01 15.60 -19.31
C ILE A 280 -10.84 16.32 -19.99
N PHE A 281 -11.15 17.27 -20.89
CA PHE A 281 -10.13 18.03 -21.60
C PHE A 281 -9.30 18.91 -20.65
N ALA A 282 -9.92 19.54 -19.65
CA ALA A 282 -9.21 20.34 -18.66
C ALA A 282 -8.23 19.48 -17.84
N ARG A 283 -8.61 18.24 -17.49
CA ARG A 283 -7.77 17.30 -16.77
C ARG A 283 -6.65 16.74 -17.64
N LEU A 284 -6.94 16.39 -18.90
CA LEU A 284 -5.94 15.97 -19.86
C LEU A 284 -4.90 17.07 -20.08
N LYS A 285 -5.36 18.33 -20.24
CA LYS A 285 -4.47 19.50 -20.37
C LYS A 285 -3.58 19.62 -19.14
N LYS A 286 -4.13 19.61 -17.94
CA LYS A 286 -3.36 19.67 -16.68
C LYS A 286 -2.40 18.49 -16.53
N PHE A 287 -2.79 17.31 -16.98
CA PHE A 287 -1.91 16.14 -17.00
C PHE A 287 -0.71 16.35 -17.91
N CYS A 288 -0.93 16.82 -19.15
CA CYS A 288 0.14 17.09 -20.12
C CYS A 288 1.10 18.21 -19.67
N GLU A 289 0.61 19.19 -18.90
CA GLU A 289 1.44 20.26 -18.34
C GLU A 289 2.39 19.77 -17.23
N ILE A 290 2.03 18.72 -16.53
CA ILE A 290 2.74 18.24 -15.32
C ILE A 290 3.59 17.01 -15.62
N ARG A 291 3.27 16.21 -16.65
CA ARG A 291 3.76 14.85 -16.83
C ARG A 291 4.36 14.59 -18.19
N SER A 292 5.20 13.53 -18.22
CA SER A 292 5.79 13.05 -19.45
C SER A 292 4.73 12.56 -20.45
N PHE A 293 4.89 12.88 -21.72
CA PHE A 293 4.06 12.39 -22.82
C PHE A 293 3.99 10.84 -22.86
N LEU A 294 5.01 10.15 -22.36
CA LEU A 294 5.04 8.70 -22.26
C LEU A 294 4.02 8.10 -21.28
N GLU A 295 3.51 8.91 -20.34
CA GLU A 295 2.52 8.48 -19.34
C GLU A 295 1.07 8.71 -19.81
N LEU A 296 0.89 9.48 -20.87
CA LEU A 296 -0.42 9.85 -21.42
C LEU A 296 -1.32 8.65 -21.75
N PRO A 297 -0.83 7.54 -22.35
CA PRO A 297 -1.67 6.38 -22.64
C PRO A 297 -2.30 5.75 -21.39
N PHE A 298 -1.60 5.75 -20.25
CA PHE A 298 -2.13 5.22 -18.99
C PHE A 298 -3.23 6.11 -18.41
N TYR A 299 -3.02 7.41 -18.47
CA TYR A 299 -4.01 8.37 -18.02
C TYR A 299 -5.29 8.36 -18.88
N ILE A 300 -5.14 8.24 -20.20
CA ILE A 300 -6.29 8.09 -21.12
C ILE A 300 -7.05 6.80 -20.77
N GLY A 301 -6.35 5.70 -20.57
CA GLY A 301 -6.96 4.43 -20.16
C GLY A 301 -7.75 4.55 -18.87
N TYR A 302 -7.21 5.24 -17.87
CA TYR A 302 -7.89 5.51 -16.61
C TYR A 302 -9.14 6.38 -16.79
N GLU A 303 -9.05 7.48 -17.55
CA GLU A 303 -10.22 8.37 -17.79
C GLU A 303 -11.31 7.64 -18.58
N VAL A 304 -10.94 6.83 -19.58
CA VAL A 304 -11.89 5.99 -20.33
C VAL A 304 -12.57 4.99 -19.38
N HIS A 305 -11.82 4.31 -18.52
CA HIS A 305 -12.40 3.41 -17.53
C HIS A 305 -13.37 4.15 -16.59
N ARG A 306 -13.02 5.34 -16.14
CA ARG A 306 -13.85 6.19 -15.28
C ARG A 306 -15.14 6.62 -15.95
N ILE A 307 -15.07 6.98 -17.24
CA ILE A 307 -16.24 7.33 -18.06
C ILE A 307 -17.16 6.12 -18.20
N ILE A 308 -16.61 4.97 -18.53
CA ILE A 308 -17.35 3.71 -18.65
C ILE A 308 -18.06 3.39 -17.32
N LYS A 309 -17.36 3.51 -16.19
CA LYS A 309 -17.96 3.36 -14.85
C LYS A 309 -19.11 4.33 -14.57
N THR A 310 -19.01 5.54 -15.08
CA THR A 310 -20.05 6.58 -14.87
C THR A 310 -21.27 6.35 -15.75
N ILE A 311 -21.07 5.86 -16.98
CA ILE A 311 -22.14 5.64 -17.98
C ILE A 311 -22.88 4.32 -17.76
N LEU A 312 -22.15 3.25 -17.42
CA LEU A 312 -22.74 1.95 -17.16
C LEU A 312 -23.31 1.90 -15.75
N LYS A 313 -24.56 1.53 -15.62
CA LYS A 313 -25.16 1.27 -14.32
C LYS A 313 -24.32 0.22 -13.57
N LYS A 314 -24.10 0.42 -12.30
CA LYS A 314 -23.25 -0.41 -11.41
C LYS A 314 -23.45 -1.93 -11.60
N SER A 315 -24.69 -2.38 -11.77
CA SER A 315 -25.04 -3.79 -12.00
C SER A 315 -24.50 -4.40 -13.30
N MET A 316 -24.31 -3.59 -14.36
CA MET A 316 -23.74 -4.09 -15.63
C MET A 316 -22.21 -4.23 -15.55
N LEU A 317 -21.55 -3.32 -14.83
CA LEU A 317 -20.11 -3.37 -14.63
C LEU A 317 -19.69 -4.57 -13.78
N ASP A 318 -20.41 -4.82 -12.69
CA ASP A 318 -20.14 -5.95 -11.80
C ASP A 318 -20.30 -7.28 -12.58
N ASN A 319 -21.29 -7.39 -13.48
CA ASN A 319 -21.47 -8.55 -14.34
C ASN A 319 -20.35 -8.68 -15.39
N TYR A 320 -19.91 -7.57 -16.00
CA TYR A 320 -18.85 -7.57 -17.00
C TYR A 320 -17.48 -7.90 -16.39
N PHE A 321 -17.14 -7.31 -15.24
CA PHE A 321 -15.90 -7.63 -14.52
C PHE A 321 -15.92 -9.06 -13.99
N THR A 322 -17.04 -9.53 -13.44
CA THR A 322 -17.20 -10.93 -13.04
C THR A 322 -17.02 -11.88 -14.22
N TYR A 323 -17.51 -11.52 -15.41
CA TYR A 323 -17.33 -12.29 -16.63
C TYR A 323 -15.85 -12.32 -17.08
N ILE A 324 -15.18 -11.17 -17.12
CA ILE A 324 -13.74 -11.09 -17.48
C ILE A 324 -12.90 -11.87 -16.47
N LEU A 325 -13.13 -11.68 -15.17
CA LEU A 325 -12.44 -12.42 -14.12
C LEU A 325 -12.65 -13.94 -14.23
N LYS A 326 -13.88 -14.39 -14.54
CA LYS A 326 -14.16 -15.80 -14.81
C LYS A 326 -13.43 -16.32 -16.05
N LYS A 327 -13.33 -15.52 -17.10
CA LYS A 327 -12.62 -15.87 -18.35
C LYS A 327 -11.12 -15.97 -18.14
N GLU A 328 -10.52 -15.01 -17.45
CA GLU A 328 -9.10 -15.02 -17.09
C GLU A 328 -8.78 -16.13 -16.08
N ARG A 329 -9.70 -16.42 -15.15
CA ARG A 329 -9.60 -17.57 -14.25
C ARG A 329 -9.52 -18.89 -15.02
N LYS A 330 -10.36 -19.07 -16.04
CA LYS A 330 -10.30 -20.29 -16.89
C LYS A 330 -8.97 -20.40 -17.62
N ARG A 331 -8.47 -19.31 -18.22
CA ARG A 331 -7.16 -19.29 -18.89
C ARG A 331 -6.03 -19.63 -17.95
N PHE A 332 -6.01 -19.04 -16.76
CA PHE A 332 -4.99 -19.29 -15.75
C PHE A 332 -4.98 -20.73 -15.25
N LEU A 333 -6.17 -21.33 -15.02
CA LEU A 333 -6.29 -22.72 -14.58
C LEU A 333 -5.93 -23.71 -15.69
N SER A 334 -6.07 -23.33 -16.96
CA SER A 334 -5.65 -24.16 -18.12
C SER A 334 -4.15 -24.08 -18.40
N SER A 335 -3.48 -23.00 -18.03
CA SER A 335 -2.03 -22.82 -18.23
C SER A 335 -1.16 -23.40 -17.09
N ASN A 336 -1.77 -23.84 -15.99
CA ASN A 336 -1.10 -24.47 -14.84
C ASN A 336 -1.45 -25.96 -14.69
N LYS A 337 -2.02 -26.59 -15.72
CA LYS A 337 -2.09 -28.02 -15.92
C LYS A 337 -1.00 -28.43 -16.92
#